data_f3799c8f8d23c8e672c941122f176410
#
_entry.id   f3799c8f8d23c8e672c941122f176410
#
_cell.length_a   1.000
_cell.length_b   1.000
_cell.length_c   1.000
_cell.angle_alpha   90.00
_cell.angle_beta   90.00
_cell.angle_gamma   90.00
#
_symmetry.space_group_name_H-M   'P 1'
#
loop_
_entity.id
_entity.type
_entity.pdbx_description
1 polymer ?
#
loop_
_entity_poly.entity_id
_entity_poly.type
_entity_poly.pdbx_seq_one_letter_code
_entity_poly.pdbx_strand_id
1 'polypeptide(L)'
;MDSIPVIDTHQHLWDLDLFQLPWLDLAGMDVLRNSFRMTDYREATRNCPIIKSVYMEVNVHPDLQRQEAQYVLALCEADDNPMSGAVIGGSPGESSFADYLDEFAGNPFVKGVRTILHDPDRPRGMCLTPQFKENIRLLGDLGLSFDLCMRPAEIQDAVELVDACPETRFIIDHCGNMSVQPDQQQDRAAWEAGMWRMAECDRVFCKISGIVATATPGTWQPADLKQNIDFCLDTFGEDRIFFGGDWPVCTLTANFESWYRALLWI
;
A
#
# COMPACT_ATOMS: atom_id res chain seq x y z
N MET A 1 -18.57 -0.22 -25.14
CA MET A 1 -17.09 -0.11 -25.10
C MET A 1 -16.63 -1.26 -24.24
N ASP A 2 -15.75 -2.09 -24.75
CA ASP A 2 -15.15 -3.15 -23.96
C ASP A 2 -14.38 -2.48 -22.80
N SER A 3 -14.65 -2.88 -21.58
CA SER A 3 -13.99 -2.31 -20.41
C SER A 3 -12.52 -2.72 -20.42
N ILE A 4 -11.62 -1.80 -20.19
CA ILE A 4 -10.18 -2.09 -20.05
C ILE A 4 -10.00 -2.99 -18.82
N PRO A 5 -9.36 -4.17 -18.97
CA PRO A 5 -9.10 -5.03 -17.83
C PRO A 5 -8.13 -4.36 -16.82
N VAL A 6 -8.43 -4.48 -15.54
CA VAL A 6 -7.71 -3.81 -14.45
C VAL A 6 -7.09 -4.82 -13.50
N ILE A 7 -5.87 -4.55 -13.08
CA ILE A 7 -5.22 -5.23 -11.94
C ILE A 7 -5.31 -4.28 -10.74
N ASP A 8 -5.96 -4.75 -9.66
CA ASP A 8 -5.96 -4.04 -8.39
C ASP A 8 -4.70 -4.40 -7.60
N THR A 9 -3.75 -3.47 -7.49
CA THR A 9 -2.45 -3.74 -6.85
C THR A 9 -2.43 -3.45 -5.35
N HIS A 10 -3.60 -3.13 -4.75
CA HIS A 10 -3.68 -2.81 -3.33
C HIS A 10 -5.04 -3.21 -2.75
N GLN A 11 -5.16 -4.47 -2.39
CA GLN A 11 -6.36 -5.07 -1.82
C GLN A 11 -6.05 -5.65 -0.45
N HIS A 12 -6.90 -5.39 0.53
CA HIS A 12 -6.80 -5.98 1.86
C HIS A 12 -7.92 -6.98 2.11
N LEU A 13 -7.62 -8.01 2.89
CA LEU A 13 -8.59 -8.94 3.45
C LEU A 13 -8.19 -9.22 4.90
N TRP A 14 -9.17 -9.34 5.78
CA TRP A 14 -8.94 -9.84 7.13
C TRP A 14 -10.15 -10.55 7.69
N ASP A 15 -9.89 -11.46 8.60
CA ASP A 15 -10.88 -12.18 9.37
C ASP A 15 -10.60 -11.94 10.86
N LEU A 16 -11.50 -11.25 11.55
CA LEU A 16 -11.33 -10.88 12.96
C LEU A 16 -11.43 -12.10 13.91
N ASP A 17 -11.88 -13.25 13.41
CA ASP A 17 -11.80 -14.51 14.16
C ASP A 17 -10.38 -15.10 14.15
N LEU A 18 -9.54 -14.68 13.18
CA LEU A 18 -8.16 -15.18 12.98
C LEU A 18 -7.10 -14.15 13.37
N PHE A 19 -7.37 -12.87 13.14
CA PHE A 19 -6.37 -11.80 13.23
C PHE A 19 -6.80 -10.70 14.19
N GLN A 20 -5.83 -10.20 14.96
CA GLN A 20 -5.94 -8.97 15.73
C GLN A 20 -5.31 -7.83 14.93
N LEU A 21 -6.08 -6.77 14.71
CA LEU A 21 -5.67 -5.54 14.03
C LEU A 21 -5.76 -4.37 15.00
N PRO A 22 -4.71 -4.05 15.76
CA PRO A 22 -4.78 -3.04 16.83
C PRO A 22 -5.18 -1.64 16.32
N TRP A 23 -4.84 -1.31 15.07
CA TRP A 23 -5.19 -0.03 14.47
C TRP A 23 -6.70 0.18 14.26
N LEU A 24 -7.50 -0.88 14.25
CA LEU A 24 -8.97 -0.76 14.20
C LEU A 24 -9.57 -0.12 15.46
N ASP A 25 -8.81 -0.07 16.55
CA ASP A 25 -9.24 0.59 17.80
C ASP A 25 -9.10 2.12 17.73
N LEU A 26 -8.44 2.65 16.71
CA LEU A 26 -8.32 4.09 16.49
C LEU A 26 -9.70 4.71 16.17
N ALA A 27 -9.82 6.00 16.49
CA ALA A 27 -11.05 6.75 16.21
C ALA A 27 -11.33 6.82 14.69
N GLY A 28 -12.59 6.65 14.32
CA GLY A 28 -13.03 6.73 12.93
C GLY A 28 -12.96 5.42 12.14
N MET A 29 -12.48 4.31 12.76
CA MET A 29 -12.36 3.01 12.11
C MET A 29 -13.60 2.12 12.24
N ASP A 30 -14.73 2.61 12.74
CA ASP A 30 -15.90 1.80 13.07
C ASP A 30 -16.44 0.98 11.88
N VAL A 31 -16.43 1.53 10.68
CA VAL A 31 -16.88 0.83 9.46
C VAL A 31 -15.97 -0.32 9.07
N LEU A 32 -14.72 -0.32 9.54
CA LEU A 32 -13.72 -1.34 9.28
C LEU A 32 -13.64 -2.43 10.35
N ARG A 33 -14.37 -2.29 11.47
CA ARG A 33 -14.42 -3.30 12.56
C ARG A 33 -15.29 -4.50 12.21
N ASN A 34 -15.11 -5.05 11.04
CA ASN A 34 -15.77 -6.24 10.52
C ASN A 34 -14.73 -7.13 9.86
N SER A 35 -15.06 -8.41 9.67
CA SER A 35 -14.27 -9.26 8.76
C SER A 35 -14.57 -8.88 7.33
N PHE A 36 -13.52 -8.82 6.49
CA PHE A 36 -13.61 -8.56 5.06
C PHE A 36 -12.89 -9.69 4.31
N ARG A 37 -13.67 -10.55 3.66
CA ARG A 37 -13.21 -11.76 3.01
C ARG A 37 -13.26 -11.62 1.48
N MET A 38 -12.76 -12.58 0.76
CA MET A 38 -12.75 -12.59 -0.71
C MET A 38 -14.17 -12.47 -1.31
N THR A 39 -15.18 -13.02 -0.67
CA THR A 39 -16.60 -12.89 -1.07
C THR A 39 -17.06 -11.44 -1.04
N ASP A 40 -16.65 -10.70 -0.01
CA ASP A 40 -17.01 -9.30 0.17
C ASP A 40 -16.28 -8.41 -0.86
N TYR A 41 -15.01 -8.71 -1.14
CA TYR A 41 -14.24 -8.03 -2.18
C TYR A 41 -14.87 -8.23 -3.57
N ARG A 42 -15.26 -9.44 -3.91
CA ARG A 42 -15.94 -9.74 -5.19
C ARG A 42 -17.26 -8.97 -5.33
N GLU A 43 -18.03 -8.89 -4.26
CA GLU A 43 -19.26 -8.09 -4.26
C GLU A 43 -18.96 -6.61 -4.43
N ALA A 44 -17.95 -6.08 -3.74
CA ALA A 44 -17.55 -4.68 -3.84
C ALA A 44 -17.04 -4.30 -5.25
N THR A 45 -16.40 -5.24 -5.94
CA THR A 45 -15.78 -5.01 -7.26
C THR A 45 -16.60 -5.49 -8.45
N ARG A 46 -17.78 -6.07 -8.24
CA ARG A 46 -18.60 -6.72 -9.27
C ARG A 46 -18.90 -5.89 -10.53
N ASN A 47 -18.94 -4.57 -10.39
CA ASN A 47 -19.18 -3.63 -11.49
C ASN A 47 -17.89 -3.05 -12.08
N CYS A 48 -16.72 -3.51 -11.65
CA CYS A 48 -15.41 -3.07 -12.09
C CYS A 48 -14.69 -4.22 -12.81
N PRO A 49 -13.93 -3.95 -13.88
CA PRO A 49 -13.31 -4.98 -14.70
C PRO A 49 -12.02 -5.53 -14.07
N ILE A 50 -12.07 -5.88 -12.78
CA ILE A 50 -10.93 -6.42 -12.06
C ILE A 50 -10.67 -7.86 -12.50
N ILE A 51 -9.51 -8.10 -13.09
CA ILE A 51 -9.10 -9.43 -13.57
C ILE A 51 -8.10 -10.11 -12.66
N LYS A 52 -7.31 -9.31 -11.91
CA LYS A 52 -6.33 -9.76 -10.93
C LYS A 52 -6.28 -8.79 -9.76
N SER A 53 -5.85 -9.30 -8.60
CA SER A 53 -5.53 -8.46 -7.46
C SER A 53 -4.22 -8.88 -6.81
N VAL A 54 -3.57 -7.93 -6.13
CA VAL A 54 -2.42 -8.15 -5.26
C VAL A 54 -2.84 -7.80 -3.84
N TYR A 55 -2.69 -8.77 -2.95
CA TYR A 55 -2.93 -8.56 -1.52
C TYR A 55 -1.86 -7.63 -0.93
N MET A 56 -2.29 -6.77 -0.03
CA MET A 56 -1.44 -5.95 0.81
C MET A 56 -1.68 -6.30 2.28
N GLU A 57 -0.60 -6.50 3.05
CA GLU A 57 -0.64 -6.77 4.48
C GLU A 57 -1.53 -5.77 5.23
N VAL A 58 -2.07 -6.17 6.38
CA VAL A 58 -3.07 -5.38 7.12
C VAL A 58 -2.62 -4.94 8.50
N ASN A 59 -1.32 -4.88 8.74
CA ASN A 59 -0.72 -4.47 10.01
C ASN A 59 -1.35 -5.22 11.21
N VAL A 60 -1.37 -6.54 11.09
CA VAL A 60 -1.79 -7.42 12.19
C VAL A 60 -0.86 -7.26 13.39
N HIS A 61 -1.29 -7.74 14.56
CA HIS A 61 -0.38 -7.84 15.71
C HIS A 61 0.92 -8.57 15.29
N PRO A 62 2.12 -8.09 15.67
CA PRO A 62 3.41 -8.63 15.18
C PRO A 62 3.55 -10.16 15.28
N ASP A 63 3.01 -10.76 16.34
CA ASP A 63 3.03 -12.22 16.53
C ASP A 63 2.21 -13.00 15.47
N LEU A 64 1.34 -12.31 14.73
CA LEU A 64 0.46 -12.90 13.71
C LEU A 64 0.95 -12.67 12.29
N GLN A 65 2.04 -11.91 12.04
CA GLN A 65 2.55 -11.63 10.71
C GLN A 65 2.82 -12.89 9.88
N ARG A 66 3.42 -13.92 10.48
CA ARG A 66 3.67 -15.20 9.81
C ARG A 66 2.36 -15.91 9.45
N GLN A 67 1.38 -15.89 10.34
CA GLN A 67 0.06 -16.51 10.09
C GLN A 67 -0.69 -15.77 8.99
N GLU A 68 -0.63 -14.44 8.96
CA GLU A 68 -1.20 -13.61 7.89
C GLU A 68 -0.57 -13.97 6.54
N ALA A 69 0.76 -14.01 6.44
CA ALA A 69 1.47 -14.36 5.22
C ALA A 69 1.04 -15.76 4.72
N GLN A 70 1.02 -16.76 5.59
CA GLN A 70 0.57 -18.12 5.23
C GLN A 70 -0.89 -18.15 4.75
N TYR A 71 -1.78 -17.43 5.42
CA TYR A 71 -3.19 -17.34 5.07
C TYR A 71 -3.40 -16.75 3.67
N VAL A 72 -2.73 -15.63 3.37
CA VAL A 72 -2.93 -14.97 2.07
C VAL A 72 -2.24 -15.70 0.93
N LEU A 73 -1.12 -16.37 1.18
CA LEU A 73 -0.47 -17.21 0.16
C LEU A 73 -1.33 -18.42 -0.21
N ALA A 74 -2.01 -19.03 0.76
CA ALA A 74 -2.99 -20.10 0.47
C ALA A 74 -4.16 -19.57 -0.38
N LEU A 75 -4.60 -18.33 -0.20
CA LEU A 75 -5.59 -17.70 -1.09
C LEU A 75 -5.03 -17.45 -2.49
N CYS A 76 -3.76 -17.07 -2.63
CA CYS A 76 -3.12 -16.92 -3.94
C CYS A 76 -2.99 -18.23 -4.72
N GLU A 77 -2.87 -19.36 -4.02
CA GLU A 77 -2.81 -20.71 -4.62
C GLU A 77 -4.16 -21.21 -5.09
N ALA A 78 -5.25 -20.63 -4.61
CA ALA A 78 -6.60 -21.04 -4.98
C ALA A 78 -7.01 -20.46 -6.34
N ASP A 79 -7.44 -21.31 -7.28
CA ASP A 79 -7.82 -20.92 -8.64
C ASP A 79 -9.16 -20.18 -8.74
N ASP A 80 -9.91 -20.07 -7.65
CA ASP A 80 -11.27 -19.57 -7.64
C ASP A 80 -11.42 -18.09 -7.31
N ASN A 81 -10.31 -17.32 -7.28
CA ASN A 81 -10.31 -15.89 -6.94
C ASN A 81 -9.26 -15.11 -7.77
N PRO A 82 -9.33 -13.76 -7.80
CA PRO A 82 -8.44 -12.94 -8.62
C PRO A 82 -7.05 -12.72 -8.03
N MET A 83 -6.75 -13.17 -6.81
CA MET A 83 -5.45 -12.93 -6.17
C MET A 83 -4.33 -13.61 -6.95
N SER A 84 -3.32 -12.86 -7.31
CA SER A 84 -2.17 -13.33 -8.10
C SER A 84 -0.82 -12.96 -7.48
N GLY A 85 -0.84 -12.41 -6.29
CA GLY A 85 0.35 -12.07 -5.50
C GLY A 85 -0.01 -11.40 -4.19
N ALA A 86 0.98 -11.32 -3.31
CA ALA A 86 0.88 -10.69 -2.01
C ALA A 86 2.14 -9.87 -1.69
N VAL A 87 1.94 -8.70 -1.10
CA VAL A 87 2.94 -7.97 -0.33
C VAL A 87 2.68 -8.31 1.13
N ILE A 88 3.60 -9.04 1.74
CA ILE A 88 3.44 -9.55 3.11
C ILE A 88 3.94 -8.53 4.15
N GLY A 89 3.44 -8.61 5.37
CA GLY A 89 3.95 -7.84 6.48
C GLY A 89 5.35 -8.30 6.89
N GLY A 90 6.18 -7.38 7.38
CA GLY A 90 7.50 -7.71 7.88
C GLY A 90 8.08 -6.62 8.77
N SER A 91 9.13 -6.95 9.50
CA SER A 91 9.80 -6.04 10.44
C SER A 91 11.28 -5.86 10.09
N PRO A 92 11.65 -5.08 9.03
CA PRO A 92 13.04 -4.95 8.60
C PRO A 92 13.99 -4.36 9.67
N GLY A 93 13.45 -3.72 10.70
CA GLY A 93 14.24 -3.25 11.83
C GLY A 93 14.75 -4.34 12.77
N GLU A 94 14.21 -5.56 12.66
CA GLU A 94 14.54 -6.66 13.54
C GLU A 94 15.64 -7.57 12.95
N SER A 95 16.51 -8.10 13.80
CA SER A 95 17.56 -9.03 13.38
C SER A 95 17.03 -10.38 12.88
N SER A 96 15.82 -10.76 13.27
CA SER A 96 15.13 -11.99 12.83
C SER A 96 14.45 -11.87 11.46
N PHE A 97 14.51 -10.69 10.83
CA PHE A 97 13.81 -10.46 9.56
C PHE A 97 14.31 -11.36 8.42
N ALA A 98 15.63 -11.58 8.34
CA ALA A 98 16.20 -12.46 7.32
C ALA A 98 15.66 -13.91 7.45
N ASP A 99 15.63 -14.46 8.66
CA ASP A 99 15.09 -15.79 8.93
C ASP A 99 13.60 -15.88 8.61
N TYR A 100 12.84 -14.82 8.91
CA TYR A 100 11.43 -14.72 8.54
C TYR A 100 11.26 -14.71 7.02
N LEU A 101 12.07 -13.93 6.32
CA LEU A 101 11.97 -13.78 4.88
C LEU A 101 12.32 -15.05 4.13
N ASP A 102 13.30 -15.82 4.62
CA ASP A 102 13.71 -17.11 4.03
C ASP A 102 12.56 -18.12 3.94
N GLU A 103 11.55 -18.03 4.81
CA GLU A 103 10.36 -18.89 4.76
C GLU A 103 9.47 -18.59 3.55
N PHE A 104 9.50 -17.36 3.02
CA PHE A 104 8.54 -16.88 2.03
C PHE A 104 9.16 -16.44 0.70
N ALA A 105 10.42 -16.03 0.68
CA ALA A 105 11.06 -15.42 -0.49
C ALA A 105 11.10 -16.31 -1.73
N GLY A 106 11.07 -17.64 -1.56
CA GLY A 106 10.98 -18.61 -2.66
C GLY A 106 9.56 -18.82 -3.21
N ASN A 107 8.53 -18.27 -2.58
CA ASN A 107 7.15 -18.43 -3.02
C ASN A 107 6.85 -17.46 -4.19
N PRO A 108 6.37 -17.96 -5.36
CA PRO A 108 6.16 -17.12 -6.55
C PRO A 108 5.06 -16.06 -6.36
N PHE A 109 4.19 -16.21 -5.36
CA PHE A 109 3.15 -15.22 -5.06
C PHE A 109 3.65 -14.07 -4.19
N VAL A 110 4.75 -14.20 -3.45
CA VAL A 110 5.33 -13.09 -2.70
C VAL A 110 5.96 -12.09 -3.65
N LYS A 111 5.49 -10.84 -3.61
CA LYS A 111 5.96 -9.74 -4.49
C LYS A 111 6.83 -8.75 -3.75
N GLY A 112 6.65 -8.61 -2.46
CA GLY A 112 7.37 -7.66 -1.65
C GLY A 112 6.97 -7.74 -0.18
N VAL A 113 7.50 -6.78 0.57
CA VAL A 113 7.23 -6.60 2.00
C VAL A 113 6.79 -5.17 2.25
N ARG A 114 5.86 -4.99 3.18
CA ARG A 114 5.49 -3.68 3.70
C ARG A 114 5.65 -3.65 5.23
N THR A 115 6.02 -2.49 5.72
CA THR A 115 5.94 -2.10 7.14
C THR A 115 5.25 -0.75 7.18
N ILE A 116 4.17 -0.63 7.97
CA ILE A 116 3.52 0.65 8.19
C ILE A 116 4.44 1.55 9.01
N LEU A 117 4.92 2.65 8.42
CA LEU A 117 5.83 3.61 9.07
C LEU A 117 5.09 4.84 9.63
N HIS A 118 3.81 5.03 9.26
CA HIS A 118 3.02 6.17 9.73
C HIS A 118 2.23 5.91 11.02
N ASP A 119 2.28 4.69 11.57
CA ASP A 119 1.63 4.41 12.85
C ASP A 119 2.13 5.36 13.94
N PRO A 120 1.25 5.81 14.85
CA PRO A 120 1.64 6.74 15.93
C PRO A 120 2.80 6.27 16.79
N ASP A 121 2.93 4.96 16.98
CA ASP A 121 3.98 4.34 17.81
C ASP A 121 5.30 4.12 17.05
N ARG A 122 5.35 4.41 15.75
CA ARG A 122 6.57 4.26 14.95
C ARG A 122 7.41 5.53 15.02
N PRO A 123 8.66 5.45 15.55
CA PRO A 123 9.52 6.61 15.64
C PRO A 123 9.98 7.05 14.25
N ARG A 124 10.07 8.36 14.05
CA ARG A 124 10.68 8.93 12.85
C ARG A 124 12.12 8.40 12.66
N GLY A 125 12.52 8.18 11.42
CA GLY A 125 13.86 7.68 11.09
C GLY A 125 14.06 6.18 11.36
N MET A 126 13.03 5.45 11.79
CA MET A 126 13.11 4.02 12.00
C MET A 126 13.64 3.28 10.77
N CYS A 127 13.21 3.69 9.58
CA CYS A 127 13.64 3.09 8.30
C CYS A 127 15.11 3.40 7.94
N LEU A 128 15.75 4.32 8.66
CA LEU A 128 17.14 4.74 8.41
C LEU A 128 18.16 4.03 9.29
N THR A 129 17.72 3.17 10.21
CA THR A 129 18.65 2.38 11.05
C THR A 129 19.50 1.45 10.19
N PRO A 130 20.74 1.13 10.61
CA PRO A 130 21.61 0.23 9.84
C PRO A 130 20.96 -1.12 9.54
N GLN A 131 20.30 -1.73 10.53
CA GLN A 131 19.63 -3.02 10.38
C GLN A 131 18.48 -2.93 9.36
N PHE A 132 17.68 -1.87 9.41
CA PHE A 132 16.59 -1.68 8.44
C PHE A 132 17.13 -1.58 7.01
N LYS A 133 18.14 -0.73 6.78
CA LYS A 133 18.79 -0.56 5.47
C LYS A 133 19.42 -1.87 4.97
N GLU A 134 20.05 -2.66 5.84
CA GLU A 134 20.59 -3.97 5.50
C GLU A 134 19.50 -4.92 5.00
N ASN A 135 18.40 -5.01 5.72
CA ASN A 135 17.27 -5.88 5.39
C ASN A 135 16.49 -5.40 4.15
N ILE A 136 16.46 -4.09 3.86
CA ILE A 136 15.91 -3.58 2.60
C ILE A 136 16.80 -3.97 1.41
N ARG A 137 18.13 -3.95 1.54
CA ARG A 137 19.02 -4.46 0.48
C ARG A 137 18.81 -5.95 0.23
N LEU A 138 18.61 -6.74 1.30
CA LEU A 138 18.28 -8.16 1.16
C LEU A 138 17.02 -8.39 0.31
N LEU A 139 15.97 -7.54 0.46
CA LEU A 139 14.80 -7.60 -0.44
C LEU A 139 15.19 -7.39 -1.90
N GLY A 140 16.07 -6.42 -2.16
CA GLY A 140 16.59 -6.15 -3.52
C GLY A 140 17.33 -7.36 -4.10
N ASP A 141 18.22 -7.99 -3.33
CA ASP A 141 18.96 -9.19 -3.71
C ASP A 141 18.03 -10.37 -4.04
N LEU A 142 16.89 -10.46 -3.38
CA LEU A 142 15.85 -11.47 -3.60
C LEU A 142 14.86 -11.08 -4.72
N GLY A 143 14.99 -9.89 -5.32
CA GLY A 143 14.08 -9.39 -6.36
C GLY A 143 12.71 -8.97 -5.84
N LEU A 144 12.55 -8.82 -4.53
CA LEU A 144 11.32 -8.36 -3.87
C LEU A 144 11.25 -6.84 -3.78
N SER A 145 10.02 -6.28 -3.70
CA SER A 145 9.81 -4.85 -3.46
C SER A 145 9.70 -4.54 -1.97
N PHE A 146 9.93 -3.26 -1.64
CA PHE A 146 9.52 -2.68 -0.37
C PHE A 146 8.48 -1.58 -0.61
N ASP A 147 7.31 -1.72 0.03
CA ASP A 147 6.24 -0.75 -0.10
C ASP A 147 6.39 0.35 0.98
N LEU A 148 6.50 1.60 0.52
CA LEU A 148 6.72 2.79 1.35
C LEU A 148 5.37 3.37 1.78
N CYS A 149 4.98 3.12 3.02
CA CYS A 149 3.75 3.65 3.62
C CYS A 149 4.09 4.48 4.86
N MET A 150 4.27 5.80 4.68
CA MET A 150 4.79 6.70 5.69
C MET A 150 4.10 8.06 5.69
N ARG A 151 4.38 8.88 6.71
CA ARG A 151 3.85 10.24 6.81
C ARG A 151 4.45 11.15 5.74
N PRO A 152 3.68 12.05 5.10
CA PRO A 152 4.22 13.05 4.16
C PRO A 152 5.36 13.89 4.74
N ALA A 153 5.29 14.25 6.03
CA ALA A 153 6.33 14.99 6.75
C ALA A 153 7.69 14.24 6.82
N GLU A 154 7.70 12.93 6.55
CA GLU A 154 8.88 12.07 6.64
C GLU A 154 9.38 11.61 5.27
N ILE A 155 8.88 12.21 4.20
CA ILE A 155 9.22 11.80 2.83
C ILE A 155 10.73 11.86 2.54
N GLN A 156 11.48 12.73 3.24
CA GLN A 156 12.92 12.82 3.11
C GLN A 156 13.64 11.60 3.68
N ASP A 157 13.06 10.93 4.67
CA ASP A 157 13.58 9.67 5.20
C ASP A 157 13.43 8.55 4.14
N ALA A 158 12.33 8.58 3.34
CA ALA A 158 12.18 7.68 2.18
C ALA A 158 13.23 7.94 1.11
N VAL A 159 13.52 9.21 0.78
CA VAL A 159 14.58 9.58 -0.16
C VAL A 159 15.93 9.00 0.29
N GLU A 160 16.28 9.19 1.57
CA GLU A 160 17.53 8.65 2.12
C GLU A 160 17.57 7.11 2.09
N LEU A 161 16.45 6.45 2.35
CA LEU A 161 16.36 4.98 2.28
C LEU A 161 16.55 4.49 0.84
N VAL A 162 15.89 5.12 -0.15
CA VAL A 162 16.02 4.80 -1.58
C VAL A 162 17.45 4.97 -2.04
N ASP A 163 18.11 6.11 -1.71
CA ASP A 163 19.50 6.36 -2.04
C ASP A 163 20.46 5.34 -1.40
N ALA A 164 20.14 4.86 -0.21
CA ALA A 164 20.94 3.86 0.49
C ALA A 164 20.76 2.42 -0.03
N CYS A 165 19.68 2.14 -0.78
CA CYS A 165 19.31 0.81 -1.24
C CYS A 165 18.95 0.80 -2.73
N PRO A 166 19.88 1.18 -3.65
CA PRO A 166 19.58 1.46 -5.06
C PRO A 166 19.15 0.22 -5.85
N GLU A 167 19.46 -0.98 -5.39
CA GLU A 167 19.07 -2.23 -6.06
C GLU A 167 17.67 -2.72 -5.69
N THR A 168 17.08 -2.16 -4.61
CA THR A 168 15.73 -2.52 -4.17
C THR A 168 14.69 -1.77 -4.98
N ARG A 169 13.61 -2.45 -5.35
CA ARG A 169 12.42 -1.82 -5.93
C ARG A 169 11.56 -1.25 -4.81
N PHE A 170 11.22 0.03 -4.91
CA PHE A 170 10.33 0.69 -3.96
C PHE A 170 9.00 1.01 -4.60
N ILE A 171 7.92 0.83 -3.83
CA ILE A 171 6.57 1.19 -4.24
C ILE A 171 6.02 2.20 -3.23
N ILE A 172 5.78 3.42 -3.67
CA ILE A 172 5.17 4.45 -2.82
C ILE A 172 3.67 4.21 -2.75
N ASP A 173 3.15 3.90 -1.56
CA ASP A 173 1.72 3.72 -1.35
C ASP A 173 0.98 5.07 -1.33
N HIS A 174 -0.27 5.07 -1.80
CA HIS A 174 -1.28 6.12 -1.61
C HIS A 174 -0.81 7.52 -2.00
N CYS A 175 -0.15 7.66 -3.13
CA CYS A 175 0.43 8.95 -3.56
C CYS A 175 1.33 9.57 -2.46
N GLY A 176 2.05 8.75 -1.69
CA GLY A 176 2.86 9.22 -0.56
C GLY A 176 2.04 9.77 0.62
N ASN A 177 0.80 9.32 0.78
CA ASN A 177 -0.12 9.69 1.86
C ASN A 177 -0.43 11.19 2.01
N MET A 178 -0.19 12.02 0.97
CA MET A 178 -0.54 13.44 1.02
C MET A 178 -2.06 13.61 1.03
N SER A 179 -2.59 14.22 2.09
CA SER A 179 -4.03 14.47 2.21
C SER A 179 -4.55 15.34 1.07
N VAL A 180 -5.79 15.08 0.64
CA VAL A 180 -6.48 15.93 -0.33
C VAL A 180 -7.18 17.13 0.32
N GLN A 181 -7.27 17.16 1.66
CA GLN A 181 -7.88 18.27 2.38
C GLN A 181 -6.92 19.46 2.49
N PRO A 182 -7.30 20.66 2.05
CA PRO A 182 -6.38 21.82 1.98
C PRO A 182 -5.77 22.22 3.32
N ASP A 183 -6.49 22.04 4.43
CA ASP A 183 -6.03 22.36 5.78
C ASP A 183 -5.06 21.32 6.37
N GLN A 184 -4.83 20.19 5.67
CA GLN A 184 -3.92 19.12 6.04
C GLN A 184 -2.72 19.00 5.09
N GLN A 185 -2.41 20.05 4.33
CA GLN A 185 -1.35 20.05 3.31
C GLN A 185 -0.11 20.89 3.71
N GLN A 186 0.14 21.06 4.99
CA GLN A 186 1.28 21.84 5.49
C GLN A 186 2.64 21.30 5.00
N ASP A 187 2.74 20.00 4.73
CA ASP A 187 3.97 19.34 4.28
C ASP A 187 4.08 19.22 2.75
N ARG A 188 3.13 19.80 1.99
CA ARG A 188 3.04 19.61 0.53
C ARG A 188 4.35 19.93 -0.19
N ALA A 189 4.98 21.04 0.08
CA ALA A 189 6.21 21.42 -0.61
C ALA A 189 7.37 20.44 -0.35
N ALA A 190 7.49 19.93 0.88
CA ALA A 190 8.48 18.91 1.22
C ALA A 190 8.14 17.56 0.57
N TRP A 191 6.87 17.20 0.55
CA TRP A 191 6.37 15.99 -0.12
C TRP A 191 6.64 16.04 -1.62
N GLU A 192 6.28 17.13 -2.33
CA GLU A 192 6.55 17.30 -3.76
C GLU A 192 8.05 17.16 -4.07
N ALA A 193 8.90 17.83 -3.31
CA ALA A 193 10.35 17.74 -3.49
C ALA A 193 10.88 16.32 -3.29
N GLY A 194 10.39 15.61 -2.26
CA GLY A 194 10.76 14.22 -2.00
C GLY A 194 10.28 13.25 -3.09
N MET A 195 9.04 13.42 -3.56
CA MET A 195 8.48 12.60 -4.65
C MET A 195 9.28 12.79 -5.94
N TRP A 196 9.62 14.03 -6.33
CA TRP A 196 10.49 14.29 -7.48
C TRP A 196 11.85 13.64 -7.34
N ARG A 197 12.47 13.77 -6.15
CA ARG A 197 13.78 13.15 -5.90
C ARG A 197 13.74 11.64 -6.03
N MET A 198 12.70 10.99 -5.49
CA MET A 198 12.50 9.54 -5.61
C MET A 198 12.22 9.10 -7.05
N ALA A 199 11.51 9.93 -7.83
CA ALA A 199 11.22 9.63 -9.24
C ALA A 199 12.47 9.64 -10.14
N GLU A 200 13.59 10.24 -9.71
CA GLU A 200 14.87 10.12 -10.42
C GLU A 200 15.43 8.69 -10.39
N CYS A 201 14.96 7.85 -9.48
CA CYS A 201 15.34 6.44 -9.42
C CYS A 201 14.35 5.59 -10.23
N ASP A 202 14.83 4.89 -11.26
CA ASP A 202 14.00 4.03 -12.12
C ASP A 202 13.37 2.83 -11.40
N ARG A 203 13.83 2.50 -10.20
CA ARG A 203 13.29 1.42 -9.36
C ARG A 203 12.21 1.89 -8.39
N VAL A 204 11.80 3.15 -8.46
CA VAL A 204 10.71 3.69 -7.64
C VAL A 204 9.45 3.85 -8.47
N PHE A 205 8.37 3.30 -7.95
CA PHE A 205 7.03 3.31 -8.53
C PHE A 205 6.06 3.96 -7.54
N CYS A 206 4.90 4.41 -8.01
CA CYS A 206 3.90 5.02 -7.15
C CYS A 206 2.52 4.38 -7.38
N LYS A 207 1.82 4.08 -6.29
CA LYS A 207 0.43 3.63 -6.32
C LYS A 207 -0.52 4.81 -6.19
N ILE A 208 -1.42 4.93 -7.14
CA ILE A 208 -2.63 5.75 -7.01
C ILE A 208 -3.67 4.86 -6.32
N SER A 209 -3.69 4.93 -4.99
CA SER A 209 -4.54 4.15 -4.10
C SER A 209 -4.82 4.95 -2.84
N GLY A 210 -5.73 4.54 -1.97
CA GLY A 210 -5.93 5.05 -0.61
C GLY A 210 -6.25 6.55 -0.43
N ILE A 211 -5.87 7.37 -1.38
CA ILE A 211 -6.00 8.83 -1.32
C ILE A 211 -7.46 9.27 -1.11
N VAL A 212 -8.43 8.52 -1.62
CA VAL A 212 -9.85 8.82 -1.41
C VAL A 212 -10.23 8.72 0.07
N ALA A 213 -9.57 7.87 0.86
CA ALA A 213 -9.81 7.76 2.29
C ALA A 213 -9.44 9.02 3.09
N THR A 214 -8.62 9.92 2.50
CA THR A 214 -8.28 11.21 3.12
C THR A 214 -9.32 12.33 2.80
N ALA A 215 -10.27 12.06 1.93
CA ALA A 215 -11.29 13.03 1.52
C ALA A 215 -12.40 13.19 2.58
N THR A 216 -13.23 14.21 2.43
CA THR A 216 -14.35 14.43 3.36
C THR A 216 -15.51 13.48 3.06
N PRO A 217 -15.90 12.59 3.99
CA PRO A 217 -16.96 11.63 3.75
C PRO A 217 -18.28 12.28 3.26
N GLY A 218 -18.88 11.69 2.24
CA GLY A 218 -20.21 12.09 1.73
C GLY A 218 -20.26 13.38 0.90
N THR A 219 -19.15 14.13 0.80
CA THR A 219 -19.14 15.42 0.05
C THR A 219 -18.03 15.53 -0.98
N TRP A 220 -17.04 14.67 -0.96
CA TRP A 220 -15.92 14.72 -1.90
C TRP A 220 -16.37 14.53 -3.37
N GLN A 221 -15.62 15.09 -4.27
CA GLN A 221 -15.78 14.96 -5.71
C GLN A 221 -14.46 14.50 -6.36
N PRO A 222 -14.47 13.89 -7.55
CA PRO A 222 -13.25 13.50 -8.24
C PRO A 222 -12.22 14.63 -8.39
N ALA A 223 -12.70 15.87 -8.55
CA ALA A 223 -11.85 17.06 -8.65
C ALA A 223 -10.99 17.31 -7.40
N ASP A 224 -11.45 16.87 -6.21
CA ASP A 224 -10.71 17.03 -4.96
C ASP A 224 -9.46 16.15 -4.91
N LEU A 225 -9.49 15.02 -5.63
CA LEU A 225 -8.39 14.06 -5.69
C LEU A 225 -7.36 14.41 -6.77
N LYS A 226 -7.80 15.18 -7.78
CA LYS A 226 -7.08 15.41 -9.03
C LYS A 226 -5.69 15.98 -8.83
N GLN A 227 -5.52 16.95 -7.94
CA GLN A 227 -4.24 17.63 -7.74
C GLN A 227 -3.11 16.65 -7.35
N ASN A 228 -3.38 15.71 -6.44
CA ASN A 228 -2.38 14.75 -6.00
C ASN A 228 -2.13 13.67 -7.05
N ILE A 229 -3.19 13.24 -7.76
CA ILE A 229 -3.11 12.22 -8.81
C ILE A 229 -2.34 12.75 -10.01
N ASP A 230 -2.69 13.95 -10.52
CA ASP A 230 -1.97 14.59 -11.63
C ASP A 230 -0.48 14.76 -11.28
N PHE A 231 -0.19 15.25 -10.08
CA PHE A 231 1.19 15.41 -9.62
C PHE A 231 1.96 14.09 -9.68
N CYS A 232 1.37 12.98 -9.22
CA CYS A 232 2.03 11.68 -9.28
C CYS A 232 2.20 11.18 -10.73
N LEU A 233 1.19 11.36 -11.59
CA LEU A 233 1.26 11.01 -13.02
C LEU A 233 2.35 11.81 -13.74
N ASP A 234 2.42 13.12 -13.51
CA ASP A 234 3.44 14.00 -14.11
C ASP A 234 4.86 13.67 -13.61
N THR A 235 4.98 13.22 -12.34
CA THR A 235 6.26 12.96 -11.69
C THR A 235 6.84 11.60 -12.08
N PHE A 236 6.03 10.53 -12.09
CA PHE A 236 6.51 9.15 -12.32
C PHE A 236 6.28 8.66 -13.76
N GLY A 237 5.36 9.29 -14.51
CA GLY A 237 4.96 8.83 -15.84
C GLY A 237 4.12 7.55 -15.81
N GLU A 238 3.50 7.22 -16.94
CA GLU A 238 2.53 6.12 -17.06
C GLU A 238 3.13 4.74 -16.75
N ASP A 239 4.40 4.54 -17.05
CA ASP A 239 5.08 3.25 -16.89
C ASP A 239 5.41 2.90 -15.42
N ARG A 240 5.33 3.88 -14.51
CA ARG A 240 5.68 3.69 -13.09
C ARG A 240 4.55 4.02 -12.12
N ILE A 241 3.31 4.03 -12.64
CA ILE A 241 2.10 4.25 -11.84
C ILE A 241 1.26 2.98 -11.82
N PHE A 242 0.70 2.64 -10.66
CA PHE A 242 -0.21 1.52 -10.48
C PHE A 242 -1.55 1.98 -9.88
N PHE A 243 -2.64 1.36 -10.31
CA PHE A 243 -3.92 1.48 -9.64
C PHE A 243 -3.98 0.56 -8.42
N GLY A 244 -4.54 1.05 -7.31
CA GLY A 244 -4.93 0.24 -6.16
C GLY A 244 -6.27 0.67 -5.60
N GLY A 245 -7.12 -0.32 -5.32
CA GLY A 245 -8.44 -0.09 -4.73
C GLY A 245 -8.40 0.36 -3.29
N ASP A 246 -7.41 -0.10 -2.56
CA ASP A 246 -7.28 0.08 -1.10
C ASP A 246 -8.56 -0.35 -0.36
N TRP A 247 -9.22 -1.36 -0.90
CA TRP A 247 -10.42 -1.92 -0.29
C TRP A 247 -10.03 -2.88 0.85
N PRO A 248 -10.70 -2.83 2.01
CA PRO A 248 -11.90 -2.07 2.33
C PRO A 248 -11.63 -0.66 2.88
N VAL A 249 -10.38 -0.21 3.05
CA VAL A 249 -10.05 1.09 3.66
C VAL A 249 -10.69 2.26 2.88
N CYS A 250 -10.79 2.18 1.57
CA CYS A 250 -11.49 3.19 0.76
C CYS A 250 -12.94 3.40 1.21
N THR A 251 -13.56 2.45 1.93
CA THR A 251 -14.95 2.57 2.42
C THR A 251 -15.12 3.56 3.57
N LEU A 252 -14.03 4.09 4.11
CA LEU A 252 -14.09 5.23 5.04
C LEU A 252 -14.80 6.44 4.42
N THR A 253 -14.70 6.62 3.10
CA THR A 253 -15.23 7.80 2.41
C THR A 253 -15.96 7.48 1.10
N ALA A 254 -15.70 6.33 0.46
CA ALA A 254 -16.23 5.94 -0.85
C ALA A 254 -16.54 4.44 -0.88
N ASN A 255 -17.33 3.95 -1.82
CA ASN A 255 -17.29 2.55 -2.21
C ASN A 255 -16.24 2.33 -3.32
N PHE A 256 -15.85 1.08 -3.56
CA PHE A 256 -14.84 0.73 -4.56
C PHE A 256 -15.18 1.27 -5.95
N GLU A 257 -16.43 1.10 -6.41
CA GLU A 257 -16.85 1.55 -7.72
C GLU A 257 -16.76 3.07 -7.87
N SER A 258 -17.15 3.83 -6.85
CA SER A 258 -17.07 5.30 -6.87
C SER A 258 -15.63 5.78 -6.95
N TRP A 259 -14.72 5.14 -6.22
CA TRP A 259 -13.28 5.42 -6.29
C TRP A 259 -12.72 5.09 -7.68
N TYR A 260 -12.99 3.90 -8.19
CA TYR A 260 -12.58 3.49 -9.53
C TYR A 260 -13.07 4.45 -10.62
N ARG A 261 -14.37 4.84 -10.56
CA ARG A 261 -14.96 5.79 -11.51
C ARG A 261 -14.37 7.19 -11.41
N ALA A 262 -14.02 7.63 -10.19
CA ALA A 262 -13.35 8.92 -9.99
C ALA A 262 -11.99 8.95 -10.69
N LEU A 263 -11.21 7.87 -10.58
CA LEU A 263 -9.92 7.79 -11.27
C LEU A 263 -10.08 7.76 -12.81
N LEU A 264 -11.09 7.08 -13.33
CA LEU A 264 -11.38 7.10 -14.78
C LEU A 264 -11.80 8.49 -15.28
N TRP A 265 -12.36 9.32 -14.42
CA TRP A 265 -12.76 10.68 -14.76
C TRP A 265 -11.56 11.64 -14.75
N ILE A 266 -10.60 11.46 -13.85
CA ILE A 266 -9.38 12.25 -13.73
C ILE A 266 -8.47 12.04 -14.94
#